data_64bc2a115aba45b87ee165e8d56ca42a
#
_entry.id   64bc2a115aba45b87ee165e8d56ca42a
#
_cell.length_a   1.000
_cell.length_b   1.000
_cell.length_c   1.000
_cell.angle_alpha   90.00
_cell.angle_beta   90.00
_cell.angle_gamma   90.00
#
_symmetry.space_group_name_H-M   'P 1'
#
loop_
_entity.id
_entity.type
_entity.pdbx_description
1 polymer ?
#
loop_
_entity_poly.entity_id
_entity_poly.type
_entity_poly.pdbx_seq_one_letter_code
_entity_poly.pdbx_strand_id
1 'polypeptide(L)'
;QARPERGVRSGAGRSVPNAERVPDVTQWGVRVVKSMPLQLVAQHLNLNELYRLSWGAKNAHGSEWTRLQAEFDARREAMLRNAEKEGWLQPQGVYGYWPALADGDSLVIYDPDTLADAQPKELERFDFPRQIGGEGLCLADYFLPVGSGRFDVAAFQIVTVGDAAARRFAELENANDYSEAYFTHGLGVQMAEATADYL
;
A
#
# COMPACT_ATOMS: atom_id res chain seq x y z
N GLN A 1 11.04 7.83 31.01
CA GLN A 1 10.64 9.21 30.65
C GLN A 1 9.21 9.15 30.18
N ALA A 2 8.29 9.82 30.88
CA ALA A 2 6.88 9.90 30.54
C ALA A 2 6.71 10.64 29.21
N ARG A 3 5.90 10.06 28.32
CA ARG A 3 5.48 10.66 27.04
C ARG A 3 4.63 11.90 27.37
N PRO A 4 4.88 13.07 26.76
CA PRO A 4 4.06 14.25 27.05
C PRO A 4 2.63 14.01 26.58
N GLU A 5 1.66 14.26 27.47
CA GLU A 5 0.23 14.30 27.15
C GLU A 5 0.01 15.36 26.08
N ARG A 6 -0.35 14.93 24.86
CA ARG A 6 -0.77 15.83 23.79
C ARG A 6 -2.17 16.31 24.10
N GLY A 7 -2.29 17.58 24.48
CA GLY A 7 -3.57 18.22 24.69
C GLY A 7 -4.46 18.07 23.46
N VAL A 8 -5.62 17.43 23.67
CA VAL A 8 -6.71 17.31 22.70
C VAL A 8 -7.22 18.73 22.43
N ARG A 9 -6.92 19.30 21.27
CA ARG A 9 -7.63 20.47 20.77
C ARG A 9 -8.94 19.97 20.14
N SER A 10 -9.98 19.86 20.96
CA SER A 10 -11.36 19.75 20.48
C SER A 10 -11.73 21.06 19.78
N GLY A 11 -12.08 21.04 18.50
CA GLY A 11 -12.74 22.17 17.90
C GLY A 11 -12.44 22.57 16.46
N ALA A 12 -11.74 21.78 15.64
CA ALA A 12 -11.81 21.96 14.20
C ALA A 12 -12.94 21.03 13.68
N GLY A 13 -14.03 21.62 13.20
CA GLY A 13 -15.10 20.87 12.55
C GLY A 13 -14.55 20.05 11.39
N ARG A 14 -15.17 18.93 11.10
CA ARG A 14 -14.88 18.05 9.97
C ARG A 14 -14.72 18.87 8.68
N SER A 15 -13.54 18.80 8.04
CA SER A 15 -13.23 19.58 6.84
C SER A 15 -13.62 18.85 5.53
N VAL A 16 -13.90 17.52 5.61
CA VAL A 16 -14.23 16.69 4.46
C VAL A 16 -15.74 16.39 4.47
N PRO A 17 -16.49 16.63 3.38
CA PRO A 17 -17.89 16.26 3.30
C PRO A 17 -18.06 14.74 3.36
N ASN A 18 -19.17 14.28 3.96
CA ASN A 18 -19.51 12.85 3.99
C ASN A 18 -19.65 12.31 2.57
N ALA A 19 -19.19 11.08 2.34
CA ALA A 19 -19.49 10.37 1.12
C ALA A 19 -21.01 10.20 0.95
N GLU A 20 -21.52 10.58 -0.22
CA GLU A 20 -22.96 10.41 -0.54
C GLU A 20 -23.32 8.92 -0.63
N ARG A 21 -22.38 8.12 -1.13
CA ARG A 21 -22.52 6.68 -1.34
C ARG A 21 -21.40 5.92 -0.67
N VAL A 22 -21.77 4.93 0.12
CA VAL A 22 -20.83 3.93 0.67
C VAL A 22 -20.77 2.77 -0.31
N PRO A 23 -19.58 2.21 -0.59
CA PRO A 23 -19.44 1.02 -1.44
C PRO A 23 -20.26 -0.17 -0.92
N ASP A 24 -20.88 -0.91 -1.82
CA ASP A 24 -21.55 -2.16 -1.48
C ASP A 24 -20.47 -3.27 -1.32
N VAL A 25 -20.40 -3.84 -0.14
CA VAL A 25 -19.48 -4.94 0.18
C VAL A 25 -20.25 -6.25 0.09
N THR A 26 -19.87 -7.10 -0.86
CA THR A 26 -20.49 -8.42 -1.05
C THR A 26 -20.06 -9.44 0.00
N GLN A 27 -18.91 -9.23 0.60
CA GLN A 27 -18.34 -10.12 1.63
C GLN A 27 -17.35 -9.36 2.52
N TRP A 28 -17.63 -9.36 3.81
CA TRP A 28 -16.73 -8.83 4.83
C TRP A 28 -15.57 -9.78 5.16
N GLY A 29 -14.52 -9.24 5.79
CA GLY A 29 -13.39 -9.99 6.29
C GLY A 29 -12.32 -10.29 5.23
N VAL A 30 -11.45 -11.22 5.56
CA VAL A 30 -10.16 -11.47 4.87
C VAL A 30 -10.34 -12.34 3.63
N ARG A 31 -9.59 -12.01 2.57
CA ARG A 31 -9.37 -12.82 1.37
C ARG A 31 -7.89 -12.99 1.11
N VAL A 32 -7.47 -14.21 0.79
CA VAL A 32 -6.06 -14.53 0.49
C VAL A 32 -5.90 -14.81 -1.00
N VAL A 33 -5.00 -14.07 -1.63
CA VAL A 33 -4.58 -14.27 -3.02
C VAL A 33 -3.18 -14.87 -3.00
N LYS A 34 -3.11 -16.19 -3.13
CA LYS A 34 -1.86 -16.96 -2.98
C LYS A 34 -0.88 -16.81 -4.14
N SER A 35 -1.36 -16.34 -5.29
CA SER A 35 -0.52 -16.13 -6.49
C SER A 35 -1.21 -15.15 -7.41
N MET A 36 -0.44 -14.22 -7.96
CA MET A 36 -0.86 -13.30 -9.03
C MET A 36 0.05 -13.48 -10.24
N PRO A 37 -0.48 -13.39 -11.48
CA PRO A 37 0.35 -13.53 -12.66
C PRO A 37 1.38 -12.41 -12.77
N LEU A 38 2.67 -12.76 -12.75
CA LEU A 38 3.78 -11.79 -12.71
C LEU A 38 3.69 -10.74 -13.82
N GLN A 39 3.37 -11.17 -15.03
CA GLN A 39 3.29 -10.29 -16.20
C GLN A 39 2.12 -9.30 -16.13
N LEU A 40 1.01 -9.68 -15.50
CA LEU A 40 -0.10 -8.74 -15.28
C LEU A 40 0.22 -7.74 -14.20
N VAL A 41 0.81 -8.17 -13.10
CA VAL A 41 1.30 -7.28 -12.04
C VAL A 41 2.33 -6.30 -12.58
N ALA A 42 3.26 -6.75 -13.43
CA ALA A 42 4.29 -5.90 -14.01
C ALA A 42 3.75 -4.76 -14.90
N GLN A 43 2.50 -4.86 -15.40
CA GLN A 43 1.84 -3.77 -16.13
C GLN A 43 1.50 -2.57 -15.23
N HIS A 44 1.46 -2.76 -13.92
CA HIS A 44 1.23 -1.73 -12.92
C HIS A 44 2.52 -1.07 -12.42
N LEU A 45 3.70 -1.47 -12.94
CA LEU A 45 4.96 -0.84 -12.56
C LEU A 45 4.97 0.65 -12.89
N ASN A 46 5.26 1.47 -11.89
CA ASN A 46 5.59 2.87 -12.11
C ASN A 46 7.02 2.98 -12.67
N LEU A 47 7.16 3.00 -13.99
CA LEU A 47 8.47 3.01 -14.66
C LEU A 47 9.28 4.26 -14.34
N ASN A 48 8.63 5.39 -14.05
CA ASN A 48 9.34 6.60 -13.66
C ASN A 48 10.00 6.43 -12.27
N GLU A 49 9.30 5.85 -11.31
CA GLU A 49 9.86 5.56 -9.99
C GLU A 49 10.93 4.48 -10.05
N LEU A 50 10.68 3.40 -10.80
CA LEU A 50 11.67 2.34 -10.98
C LEU A 50 12.98 2.89 -11.56
N TYR A 51 12.92 3.62 -12.67
CA TYR A 51 14.13 4.05 -13.37
C TYR A 51 14.81 5.23 -12.69
N ARG A 52 14.03 6.21 -12.22
CA ARG A 52 14.60 7.44 -11.67
C ARG A 52 14.97 7.33 -10.19
N LEU A 53 14.14 6.69 -9.39
CA LEU A 53 14.37 6.60 -7.95
C LEU A 53 15.07 5.30 -7.58
N SER A 54 14.56 4.15 -8.01
CA SER A 54 15.10 2.86 -7.60
C SER A 54 16.36 2.45 -8.38
N TRP A 55 16.49 2.84 -9.67
CA TRP A 55 17.64 2.51 -10.52
C TRP A 55 18.56 3.69 -10.80
N GLY A 56 18.38 4.82 -10.11
CA GLY A 56 19.34 5.89 -9.96
C GLY A 56 19.42 6.91 -11.11
N ALA A 57 18.48 6.91 -12.08
CA ALA A 57 18.49 7.88 -13.19
C ALA A 57 17.84 9.23 -12.85
N LYS A 58 17.72 9.62 -11.57
CA LYS A 58 17.02 10.83 -11.11
C LYS A 58 17.48 12.10 -11.84
N ASN A 59 18.77 12.21 -12.12
CA ASN A 59 19.38 13.40 -12.69
C ASN A 59 19.62 13.30 -14.21
N ALA A 60 19.22 12.20 -14.86
CA ALA A 60 19.41 12.03 -16.29
C ALA A 60 18.39 12.84 -17.10
N HIS A 61 18.85 13.57 -18.12
CA HIS A 61 18.04 14.42 -18.98
C HIS A 61 18.45 14.30 -20.46
N GLY A 62 17.54 14.74 -21.37
CA GLY A 62 17.83 14.79 -22.80
C GLY A 62 18.27 13.45 -23.39
N SER A 63 19.34 13.45 -24.20
CA SER A 63 19.85 12.25 -24.87
C SER A 63 20.38 11.19 -23.90
N GLU A 64 20.93 11.60 -22.75
CA GLU A 64 21.35 10.67 -21.70
C GLU A 64 20.14 9.89 -21.15
N TRP A 65 19.05 10.58 -20.84
CA TRP A 65 17.82 9.93 -20.40
C TRP A 65 17.29 8.96 -21.45
N THR A 66 17.24 9.35 -22.72
CA THR A 66 16.76 8.47 -23.80
C THR A 66 17.58 7.18 -23.89
N ARG A 67 18.92 7.27 -23.76
CA ARG A 67 19.81 6.11 -23.77
C ARG A 67 19.57 5.22 -22.55
N LEU A 68 19.56 5.79 -21.34
CA LEU A 68 19.36 5.05 -20.10
C LEU A 68 17.97 4.40 -20.05
N GLN A 69 16.95 5.07 -20.54
CA GLN A 69 15.60 4.51 -20.59
C GLN A 69 15.57 3.22 -21.46
N ALA A 70 16.19 3.25 -22.62
CA ALA A 70 16.27 2.06 -23.49
C ALA A 70 17.06 0.91 -22.84
N GLU A 71 18.16 1.21 -22.14
CA GLU A 71 18.94 0.23 -21.39
C GLU A 71 18.12 -0.38 -20.24
N PHE A 72 17.38 0.45 -19.50
CA PHE A 72 16.53 0.02 -18.38
C PHE A 72 15.31 -0.78 -18.85
N ASP A 73 14.71 -0.42 -19.98
CA ASP A 73 13.63 -1.21 -20.58
C ASP A 73 14.11 -2.62 -20.91
N ALA A 74 15.26 -2.75 -21.59
CA ALA A 74 15.84 -4.05 -21.92
C ALA A 74 16.21 -4.86 -20.66
N ARG A 75 16.77 -4.21 -19.64
CA ARG A 75 17.10 -4.84 -18.35
C ARG A 75 15.85 -5.32 -17.63
N ARG A 76 14.84 -4.46 -17.48
CA ARG A 76 13.57 -4.81 -16.83
C ARG A 76 12.94 -6.04 -17.48
N GLU A 77 12.85 -6.06 -18.81
CA GLU A 77 12.30 -7.22 -19.53
C GLU A 77 13.10 -8.50 -19.31
N ALA A 78 14.45 -8.41 -19.32
CA ALA A 78 15.30 -9.54 -19.05
C ALA A 78 15.12 -10.06 -17.62
N MET A 79 15.06 -9.16 -16.64
CA MET A 79 14.85 -9.50 -15.23
C MET A 79 13.48 -10.11 -14.97
N LEU A 80 12.41 -9.59 -15.59
CA LEU A 80 11.07 -10.16 -15.46
C LEU A 80 10.98 -11.56 -16.09
N ARG A 81 11.61 -11.78 -17.26
CA ARG A 81 11.69 -13.15 -17.85
C ARG A 81 12.48 -14.10 -16.94
N ASN A 82 13.57 -13.63 -16.36
CA ASN A 82 14.36 -14.43 -15.41
C ASN A 82 13.56 -14.71 -14.14
N ALA A 83 12.86 -13.71 -13.60
CA ALA A 83 12.02 -13.86 -12.41
C ALA A 83 10.90 -14.89 -12.62
N GLU A 84 10.27 -14.90 -13.79
CA GLU A 84 9.25 -15.88 -14.13
C GLU A 84 9.83 -17.29 -14.26
N LYS A 85 10.99 -17.43 -14.91
CA LYS A 85 11.66 -18.72 -15.09
C LYS A 85 12.20 -19.33 -13.79
N GLU A 86 12.81 -18.52 -12.95
CA GLU A 86 13.46 -18.96 -11.71
C GLU A 86 12.56 -18.84 -10.47
N GLY A 87 11.41 -18.13 -10.58
CA GLY A 87 10.41 -18.02 -9.54
C GLY A 87 10.85 -17.17 -8.35
N TRP A 88 11.72 -16.16 -8.54
CA TRP A 88 12.17 -15.31 -7.45
C TRP A 88 11.26 -14.09 -7.18
N LEU A 89 10.35 -13.72 -8.09
CA LEU A 89 9.25 -12.80 -7.83
C LEU A 89 7.94 -13.58 -7.80
N GLN A 90 7.30 -13.58 -6.64
CA GLN A 90 6.07 -14.33 -6.39
C GLN A 90 5.00 -13.40 -5.79
N PRO A 91 4.33 -12.58 -6.62
CA PRO A 91 3.31 -11.65 -6.14
C PRO A 91 2.15 -12.38 -5.46
N GLN A 92 1.87 -11.98 -4.22
CA GLN A 92 0.83 -12.52 -3.36
C GLN A 92 0.23 -11.39 -2.53
N GLY A 93 -0.98 -11.60 -2.04
CA GLY A 93 -1.60 -10.62 -1.17
C GLY A 93 -2.70 -11.18 -0.29
N VAL A 94 -3.01 -10.43 0.71
CA VAL A 94 -4.21 -10.59 1.52
C VAL A 94 -4.90 -9.24 1.58
N TYR A 95 -6.20 -9.23 1.40
CA TYR A 95 -7.01 -8.03 1.55
C TYR A 95 -8.33 -8.33 2.24
N GLY A 96 -9.01 -7.29 2.66
CA GLY A 96 -10.34 -7.46 3.24
C GLY A 96 -11.02 -6.13 3.48
N TYR A 97 -12.31 -6.24 3.78
CA TYR A 97 -13.19 -5.11 4.05
C TYR A 97 -13.83 -5.27 5.42
N TRP A 98 -13.93 -4.17 6.15
CA TRP A 98 -14.57 -4.12 7.46
C TRP A 98 -15.47 -2.92 7.58
N PRO A 99 -16.57 -3.03 8.34
CA PRO A 99 -17.36 -1.88 8.72
C PRO A 99 -16.54 -0.91 9.56
N ALA A 100 -16.65 0.38 9.26
CA ALA A 100 -15.86 1.39 9.94
C ALA A 100 -16.65 2.67 10.18
N LEU A 101 -16.30 3.40 11.24
CA LEU A 101 -16.84 4.75 11.53
C LEU A 101 -15.73 5.63 12.10
N ALA A 102 -15.83 6.92 11.81
CA ALA A 102 -15.00 7.94 12.46
C ALA A 102 -15.57 8.30 13.83
N ASP A 103 -14.71 8.28 14.85
CA ASP A 103 -15.02 8.77 16.20
C ASP A 103 -13.97 9.83 16.58
N GLY A 104 -14.30 11.08 16.32
CA GLY A 104 -13.33 12.17 16.41
C GLY A 104 -12.19 12.00 15.41
N ASP A 105 -10.96 11.94 15.91
CA ASP A 105 -9.74 11.73 15.10
C ASP A 105 -9.36 10.24 14.98
N SER A 106 -10.24 9.33 15.40
CA SER A 106 -10.02 7.88 15.35
C SER A 106 -10.89 7.23 14.30
N LEU A 107 -10.37 6.20 13.65
CA LEU A 107 -11.13 5.26 12.82
C LEU A 107 -11.37 3.99 13.63
N VAL A 108 -12.64 3.65 13.84
CA VAL A 108 -13.09 2.47 14.57
C VAL A 108 -13.50 1.40 13.58
N ILE A 109 -12.94 0.20 13.73
CA ILE A 109 -13.23 -0.98 12.91
C ILE A 109 -14.14 -1.91 13.71
N TYR A 110 -15.21 -2.38 13.11
CA TYR A 110 -16.22 -3.21 13.76
C TYR A 110 -16.20 -4.65 13.25
N ASP A 111 -16.62 -5.56 14.13
CA ASP A 111 -16.85 -6.96 13.81
C ASP A 111 -18.11 -7.06 12.92
N PRO A 112 -17.98 -7.50 11.66
CA PRO A 112 -19.12 -7.55 10.75
C PRO A 112 -20.24 -8.49 11.20
N ASP A 113 -19.94 -9.50 12.02
CA ASP A 113 -20.93 -10.46 12.53
C ASP A 113 -21.83 -9.86 13.60
N THR A 114 -21.47 -8.70 14.15
CA THR A 114 -22.19 -8.02 15.24
C THR A 114 -22.94 -6.75 14.79
N LEU A 115 -22.98 -6.46 13.49
CA LEU A 115 -23.59 -5.21 12.98
C LEU A 115 -25.08 -5.07 13.29
N ALA A 116 -25.79 -6.17 13.52
CA ALA A 116 -27.20 -6.18 13.90
C ALA A 116 -27.43 -5.98 15.41
N ASP A 117 -26.37 -6.02 16.22
CA ASP A 117 -26.46 -5.84 17.66
C ASP A 117 -26.76 -4.39 18.03
N ALA A 118 -27.37 -4.18 19.20
CA ALA A 118 -27.60 -2.82 19.72
C ALA A 118 -26.30 -2.06 19.98
N GLN A 119 -25.19 -2.79 20.21
CA GLN A 119 -23.84 -2.26 20.37
C GLN A 119 -22.89 -3.18 19.59
N PRO A 120 -22.59 -2.86 18.32
CA PRO A 120 -21.62 -3.60 17.52
C PRO A 120 -20.23 -3.63 18.17
N LYS A 121 -19.58 -4.78 18.11
CA LYS A 121 -18.29 -4.99 18.76
C LYS A 121 -17.19 -4.27 17.99
N GLU A 122 -16.44 -3.42 18.68
CA GLU A 122 -15.20 -2.82 18.18
C GLU A 122 -14.10 -3.90 18.12
N LEU A 123 -13.44 -4.03 16.95
CA LEU A 123 -12.29 -4.91 16.75
C LEU A 123 -10.98 -4.18 16.96
N GLU A 124 -10.88 -2.97 16.40
CA GLU A 124 -9.64 -2.18 16.44
C GLU A 124 -9.98 -0.68 16.30
N ARG A 125 -9.06 0.15 16.79
CA ARG A 125 -9.15 1.61 16.73
C ARG A 125 -7.81 2.19 16.31
N PHE A 126 -7.83 3.01 15.27
CA PHE A 126 -6.66 3.72 14.77
C PHE A 126 -6.79 5.20 15.06
N ASP A 127 -5.89 5.75 15.88
CA ASP A 127 -5.84 7.18 16.19
C ASP A 127 -4.95 7.88 15.17
N PHE A 128 -5.49 8.86 14.46
CA PHE A 128 -4.77 9.63 13.48
C PHE A 128 -4.52 11.06 13.98
N PRO A 129 -3.24 11.53 14.01
CA PRO A 129 -2.99 12.90 14.34
C PRO A 129 -3.55 13.84 13.26
N ARG A 130 -4.32 14.84 13.70
CA ARG A 130 -4.79 15.90 12.81
C ARG A 130 -3.63 16.77 12.35
N GLN A 131 -3.64 17.21 11.10
CA GLN A 131 -2.65 18.13 10.55
C GLN A 131 -2.57 19.42 11.37
N ILE A 132 -1.32 19.87 11.62
CA ILE A 132 -1.06 21.15 12.28
C ILE A 132 -0.96 22.21 11.19
N GLY A 133 -1.96 23.07 11.09
CA GLY A 133 -2.06 24.11 10.05
C GLY A 133 -2.82 23.64 8.81
N GLY A 134 -2.92 24.50 7.79
CA GLY A 134 -3.72 24.24 6.61
C GLY A 134 -5.19 24.04 6.93
N GLU A 135 -5.83 23.05 6.29
CA GLU A 135 -7.24 22.69 6.51
C GLU A 135 -7.45 21.84 7.76
N GLY A 136 -6.39 21.46 8.49
CA GLY A 136 -6.48 20.64 9.69
C GLY A 136 -7.06 19.25 9.42
N LEU A 137 -6.71 18.62 8.27
CA LEU A 137 -7.23 17.32 7.85
C LEU A 137 -6.79 16.19 8.80
N CYS A 138 -7.69 15.22 8.98
CA CYS A 138 -7.45 13.96 9.64
C CYS A 138 -7.93 12.82 8.73
N LEU A 139 -7.23 11.67 8.72
CA LEU A 139 -7.65 10.52 7.91
C LEU A 139 -9.05 10.01 8.31
N ALA A 140 -9.42 10.12 9.58
CA ALA A 140 -10.75 9.77 10.04
C ALA A 140 -11.86 10.63 9.41
N ASP A 141 -11.55 11.86 8.95
CA ASP A 141 -12.55 12.75 8.34
C ASP A 141 -13.14 12.18 7.03
N TYR A 142 -12.46 11.24 6.38
CA TYR A 142 -12.92 10.62 5.14
C TYR A 142 -13.97 9.52 5.34
N PHE A 143 -14.20 9.10 6.59
CA PHE A 143 -15.19 8.08 6.92
C PHE A 143 -16.45 8.67 7.55
N LEU A 144 -17.57 7.97 7.43
CA LEU A 144 -18.81 8.36 8.08
C LEU A 144 -18.63 8.42 9.61
N PRO A 145 -19.17 9.45 10.29
CA PRO A 145 -19.04 9.55 11.72
C PRO A 145 -19.94 8.57 12.47
N VAL A 146 -19.56 8.23 13.71
CA VAL A 146 -20.43 7.56 14.68
C VAL A 146 -21.75 8.34 14.77
N GLY A 147 -22.88 7.64 14.77
CA GLY A 147 -24.21 8.22 14.76
C GLY A 147 -24.78 8.54 13.38
N SER A 148 -24.07 8.25 12.28
CA SER A 148 -24.57 8.44 10.90
C SER A 148 -25.72 7.50 10.50
N GLY A 149 -26.03 6.48 11.31
CA GLY A 149 -27.09 5.51 11.06
C GLY A 149 -26.72 4.39 10.06
N ARG A 150 -25.51 4.42 9.52
CA ARG A 150 -24.96 3.38 8.62
C ARG A 150 -23.46 3.30 8.79
N PHE A 151 -22.87 2.14 8.48
CA PHE A 151 -21.42 1.96 8.48
C PHE A 151 -20.80 2.38 7.15
N ASP A 152 -19.58 2.87 7.22
CA ASP A 152 -18.66 3.02 6.09
C ASP A 152 -17.82 1.75 5.93
N VAL A 153 -16.94 1.72 4.94
CA VAL A 153 -16.10 0.58 4.60
C VAL A 153 -14.62 0.96 4.70
N ALA A 154 -13.88 0.28 5.57
CA ALA A 154 -12.43 0.30 5.56
C ALA A 154 -11.91 -0.90 4.79
N ALA A 155 -11.01 -0.64 3.82
CA ALA A 155 -10.28 -1.65 3.09
C ALA A 155 -8.84 -1.70 3.59
N PHE A 156 -8.32 -2.92 3.83
CA PHE A 156 -6.93 -3.15 4.17
C PHE A 156 -6.33 -4.18 3.24
N GLN A 157 -5.06 -3.99 2.91
CA GLN A 157 -4.29 -4.97 2.12
C GLN A 157 -2.86 -5.09 2.63
N ILE A 158 -2.30 -6.27 2.48
CA ILE A 158 -0.89 -6.57 2.67
C ILE A 158 -0.45 -7.38 1.45
N VAL A 159 0.65 -6.97 0.83
CA VAL A 159 1.19 -7.64 -0.35
C VAL A 159 2.64 -8.04 -0.15
N THR A 160 3.09 -9.02 -0.92
CA THR A 160 4.49 -9.45 -0.95
C THR A 160 4.85 -9.94 -2.34
N VAL A 161 6.12 -9.86 -2.68
CA VAL A 161 6.71 -10.52 -3.87
C VAL A 161 7.44 -11.81 -3.51
N GLY A 162 7.27 -12.27 -2.27
CA GLY A 162 7.81 -13.52 -1.74
C GLY A 162 9.25 -13.41 -1.23
N ASP A 163 9.62 -14.35 -0.33
CA ASP A 163 10.95 -14.39 0.30
C ASP A 163 12.08 -14.70 -0.68
N ALA A 164 11.77 -15.29 -1.84
CA ALA A 164 12.78 -15.61 -2.85
C ALA A 164 13.45 -14.35 -3.42
N ALA A 165 12.75 -13.21 -3.48
CA ALA A 165 13.32 -11.93 -3.88
C ALA A 165 14.41 -11.46 -2.90
N ALA A 166 14.15 -11.56 -1.59
CA ALA A 166 15.12 -11.18 -0.57
C ALA A 166 16.33 -12.13 -0.54
N ARG A 167 16.12 -13.44 -0.72
CA ARG A 167 17.21 -14.41 -0.83
C ARG A 167 18.09 -14.14 -2.04
N ARG A 168 17.51 -13.89 -3.22
CA ARG A 168 18.26 -13.54 -4.42
C ARG A 168 19.12 -12.29 -4.22
N PHE A 169 18.57 -11.27 -3.60
CA PHE A 169 19.32 -10.06 -3.26
C PHE A 169 20.55 -10.39 -2.39
N ALA A 170 20.35 -11.15 -1.31
CA ALA A 170 21.43 -11.55 -0.40
C ALA A 170 22.50 -12.44 -1.10
N GLU A 171 22.08 -13.34 -1.99
CA GLU A 171 23.00 -14.18 -2.78
C GLU A 171 23.90 -13.35 -3.69
N LEU A 172 23.35 -12.32 -4.36
CA LEU A 172 24.10 -11.41 -5.22
C LEU A 172 25.09 -10.55 -4.41
N GLU A 173 24.68 -10.05 -3.25
CA GLU A 173 25.59 -9.32 -2.34
C GLU A 173 26.75 -10.22 -1.87
N ASN A 174 26.46 -11.45 -1.46
CA ASN A 174 27.49 -12.42 -1.04
C ASN A 174 28.45 -12.80 -2.18
N ALA A 175 27.98 -12.77 -3.43
CA ALA A 175 28.79 -12.97 -4.61
C ALA A 175 29.59 -11.71 -5.03
N ASN A 176 29.46 -10.60 -4.31
CA ASN A 176 30.00 -9.27 -4.62
C ASN A 176 29.47 -8.69 -5.94
N ASP A 177 28.33 -9.17 -6.43
CA ASP A 177 27.64 -8.58 -7.59
C ASP A 177 26.66 -7.48 -7.14
N TYR A 178 27.24 -6.41 -6.61
CA TYR A 178 26.49 -5.28 -6.05
C TYR A 178 25.64 -4.55 -7.10
N SER A 179 26.07 -4.56 -8.36
CA SER A 179 25.30 -3.95 -9.43
C SER A 179 24.01 -4.69 -9.67
N GLU A 180 24.06 -6.01 -9.83
CA GLU A 180 22.85 -6.81 -10.05
C GLU A 180 21.98 -6.88 -8.79
N ALA A 181 22.58 -6.89 -7.59
CA ALA A 181 21.88 -6.78 -6.31
C ALA A 181 21.05 -5.49 -6.24
N TYR A 182 21.64 -4.35 -6.62
CA TYR A 182 20.98 -3.05 -6.63
C TYR A 182 19.74 -3.02 -7.55
N PHE A 183 19.88 -3.51 -8.79
CA PHE A 183 18.76 -3.59 -9.73
C PHE A 183 17.70 -4.58 -9.28
N THR A 184 18.10 -5.72 -8.71
CA THR A 184 17.19 -6.74 -8.16
C THR A 184 16.37 -6.18 -7.00
N HIS A 185 17.00 -5.48 -6.06
CA HIS A 185 16.30 -4.83 -4.95
C HIS A 185 15.29 -3.79 -5.45
N GLY A 186 15.73 -2.89 -6.35
CA GLY A 186 14.87 -1.86 -6.91
C GLY A 186 13.66 -2.42 -7.63
N LEU A 187 13.84 -3.48 -8.43
CA LEU A 187 12.72 -4.16 -9.08
C LEU A 187 11.80 -4.83 -8.07
N GLY A 188 12.35 -5.50 -7.05
CA GLY A 188 11.57 -6.17 -6.00
C GLY A 188 10.66 -5.19 -5.24
N VAL A 189 11.18 -4.02 -4.85
CA VAL A 189 10.40 -2.97 -4.17
C VAL A 189 9.28 -2.46 -5.08
N GLN A 190 9.58 -2.12 -6.33
CA GLN A 190 8.57 -1.58 -7.25
C GLN A 190 7.54 -2.64 -7.68
N MET A 191 7.93 -3.92 -7.73
CA MET A 191 6.98 -5.01 -7.95
C MET A 191 6.06 -5.23 -6.74
N ALA A 192 6.50 -4.95 -5.51
CA ALA A 192 5.60 -4.97 -4.34
C ALA A 192 4.54 -3.86 -4.43
N GLU A 193 4.93 -2.63 -4.80
CA GLU A 193 3.99 -1.53 -5.07
C GLU A 193 3.01 -1.89 -6.20
N ALA A 194 3.52 -2.40 -7.33
CA ALA A 194 2.70 -2.86 -8.44
C ALA A 194 1.74 -4.00 -8.04
N THR A 195 2.12 -4.84 -7.08
CA THR A 195 1.26 -5.90 -6.54
C THR A 195 0.08 -5.31 -5.75
N ALA A 196 0.33 -4.22 -5.00
CA ALA A 196 -0.72 -3.51 -4.28
C ALA A 196 -1.70 -2.82 -5.23
N ASP A 197 -1.20 -2.24 -6.33
CA ASP A 197 -2.03 -1.58 -7.35
C ASP A 197 -2.85 -2.59 -8.19
N TYR A 198 -2.33 -3.80 -8.35
CA TYR A 198 -3.02 -4.87 -9.09
C TYR A 198 -4.11 -5.54 -8.24
N LEU A 199 -3.97 -5.64 -6.92
CA LEU A 199 -4.87 -6.34 -6.00
C LEU A 199 -6.18 -5.60 -5.80
#